data_2053e3fff6395935a2db1d52baeb3ff2
#
_entry.id   2053e3fff6395935a2db1d52baeb3ff2
#
_cell.length_a   1.000
_cell.length_b   1.000
_cell.length_c   1.000
_cell.angle_alpha   90.00
_cell.angle_beta   90.00
_cell.angle_gamma   90.00
#
_symmetry.space_group_name_H-M   'P 1'
#
loop_
_entity.id
_entity.type
_entity.pdbx_description
1 polymer ?
#
loop_
_entity_poly.entity_id
_entity_poly.type
_entity_poly.pdbx_seq_one_letter_code
_entity_poly.pdbx_strand_id
1 'polypeptide(L)'
;MQRAYRLMSPQAMNKIIRSVSRTAQRGFTLIELMVVLVIIGVLAALIVPNVIERADDARVTAARTDINNLMQALKLYRLDNQRYPTSEQGLQALLTRPTAGPAAPNWKPYVEKLPNDPWGHPYQYLNPGIKGEIDVLSFGADGQSGGEGKNADIGSWQ
;
A
#
# COMPACT_ATOMS: atom_id res chain seq x y z
N MET A 1 -75.49 22.23 -53.12
CA MET A 1 -74.08 22.59 -52.83
C MET A 1 -73.29 21.34 -52.52
N GLN A 2 -72.63 20.76 -53.53
CA GLN A 2 -71.77 19.57 -53.33
C GLN A 2 -70.30 20.00 -53.38
N ARG A 3 -69.54 19.84 -52.26
CA ARG A 3 -68.12 20.03 -52.26
C ARG A 3 -67.42 18.68 -52.54
N ALA A 4 -66.70 18.66 -53.65
CA ALA A 4 -65.92 17.57 -54.12
C ALA A 4 -64.74 17.31 -53.19
N TYR A 5 -64.69 16.13 -52.60
CA TYR A 5 -63.48 15.61 -51.94
C TYR A 5 -62.55 14.99 -52.99
N ARG A 6 -61.45 15.66 -53.24
CA ARG A 6 -60.41 15.19 -54.14
C ARG A 6 -59.59 14.16 -53.41
N LEU A 7 -59.78 12.89 -53.78
CA LEU A 7 -59.00 11.78 -53.27
C LEU A 7 -57.55 11.93 -53.74
N MET A 8 -56.64 12.11 -52.82
CA MET A 8 -55.20 12.05 -53.07
C MET A 8 -54.80 10.60 -53.32
N SER A 9 -54.10 10.35 -54.43
CA SER A 9 -53.67 9.03 -54.88
C SER A 9 -52.62 8.40 -53.93
N PRO A 10 -52.60 7.09 -53.79
CA PRO A 10 -51.66 6.37 -52.85
C PRO A 10 -50.21 6.35 -53.29
N GLN A 11 -49.83 7.01 -54.36
CA GLN A 11 -48.46 6.92 -54.92
C GLN A 11 -47.47 7.94 -54.38
N ALA A 12 -47.86 8.83 -53.47
CA ALA A 12 -46.97 9.84 -52.93
C ALA A 12 -46.29 9.43 -51.59
N MET A 13 -46.53 8.22 -51.04
CA MET A 13 -46.11 7.82 -49.73
C MET A 13 -44.92 6.83 -49.73
N ASN A 14 -44.22 6.69 -50.86
CA ASN A 14 -43.17 5.65 -50.92
C ASN A 14 -41.78 6.20 -51.31
N LYS A 15 -41.40 7.40 -50.88
CA LYS A 15 -40.08 7.98 -51.20
C LYS A 15 -39.39 8.69 -50.03
N ILE A 16 -39.49 8.15 -48.82
CA ILE A 16 -38.59 8.54 -47.71
C ILE A 16 -38.00 7.24 -47.11
N ILE A 17 -37.31 6.47 -47.91
CA ILE A 17 -36.32 5.52 -47.40
C ILE A 17 -35.11 6.36 -47.14
N ARG A 18 -34.96 6.80 -45.88
CA ARG A 18 -33.70 7.38 -45.37
C ARG A 18 -32.61 6.35 -45.58
N SER A 19 -31.71 6.66 -46.47
CA SER A 19 -30.42 5.98 -46.60
C SER A 19 -29.71 6.11 -45.24
N VAL A 20 -29.82 5.06 -44.44
CA VAL A 20 -28.97 4.91 -43.25
C VAL A 20 -27.57 4.61 -43.78
N SER A 21 -26.72 5.63 -43.83
CA SER A 21 -25.33 5.45 -44.12
C SER A 21 -24.77 4.52 -43.05
N ARG A 22 -24.53 3.27 -43.40
CA ARG A 22 -23.75 2.33 -42.61
C ARG A 22 -22.32 2.89 -42.58
N THR A 23 -22.00 3.61 -41.54
CA THR A 23 -20.59 3.89 -41.20
C THR A 23 -19.89 2.54 -41.13
N ALA A 24 -19.03 2.27 -42.10
CA ALA A 24 -18.23 1.07 -42.10
C ALA A 24 -17.37 1.10 -40.83
N GLN A 25 -17.70 0.27 -39.85
CA GLN A 25 -16.85 0.02 -38.70
C GLN A 25 -15.56 -0.64 -39.24
N ARG A 26 -14.51 0.16 -39.30
CA ARG A 26 -13.17 -0.35 -39.60
C ARG A 26 -12.73 -1.15 -38.38
N GLY A 27 -12.73 -2.46 -38.48
CA GLY A 27 -12.10 -3.36 -37.52
C GLY A 27 -10.58 -3.17 -37.52
N PHE A 28 -9.95 -3.36 -36.40
CA PHE A 28 -8.48 -3.38 -36.31
C PHE A 28 -7.92 -4.55 -37.10
N THR A 29 -6.83 -4.33 -37.78
CA THR A 29 -6.09 -5.39 -38.45
C THR A 29 -5.28 -6.20 -37.40
N LEU A 30 -5.00 -7.45 -37.69
CA LEU A 30 -4.19 -8.31 -36.82
C LEU A 30 -2.78 -7.72 -36.63
N ILE A 31 -2.22 -7.12 -37.68
CA ILE A 31 -0.90 -6.48 -37.61
C ILE A 31 -0.91 -5.23 -36.71
N GLU A 32 -1.97 -4.43 -36.70
CA GLU A 32 -2.10 -3.28 -35.80
C GLU A 32 -2.10 -3.72 -34.34
N LEU A 33 -2.82 -4.80 -34.00
CA LEU A 33 -2.81 -5.36 -32.65
C LEU A 33 -1.42 -5.92 -32.27
N MET A 34 -0.75 -6.60 -33.20
CA MET A 34 0.60 -7.11 -32.92
C MET A 34 1.59 -6.00 -32.67
N VAL A 35 1.57 -4.91 -33.46
CA VAL A 35 2.45 -3.75 -33.28
C VAL A 35 2.18 -3.07 -31.91
N VAL A 36 0.92 -2.88 -31.54
CA VAL A 36 0.55 -2.32 -30.24
C VAL A 36 1.06 -3.20 -29.08
N LEU A 37 0.90 -4.52 -29.17
CA LEU A 37 1.40 -5.43 -28.14
C LEU A 37 2.93 -5.38 -28.01
N VAL A 38 3.67 -5.27 -29.13
CA VAL A 38 5.13 -5.13 -29.10
C VAL A 38 5.52 -3.81 -28.43
N ILE A 39 4.88 -2.69 -28.78
CA ILE A 39 5.18 -1.39 -28.18
C ILE A 39 4.90 -1.41 -26.67
N ILE A 40 3.74 -1.93 -26.25
CA ILE A 40 3.39 -2.05 -24.82
C ILE A 40 4.40 -2.95 -24.10
N GLY A 41 4.80 -4.06 -24.70
CA GLY A 41 5.79 -4.98 -24.13
C GLY A 41 7.15 -4.30 -23.89
N VAL A 42 7.64 -3.53 -24.86
CA VAL A 42 8.88 -2.77 -24.73
C VAL A 42 8.77 -1.70 -23.64
N LEU A 43 7.69 -0.92 -23.62
CA LEU A 43 7.47 0.11 -22.60
C LEU A 43 7.34 -0.49 -21.21
N ALA A 44 6.62 -1.60 -21.07
CA ALA A 44 6.47 -2.30 -19.80
C ALA A 44 7.81 -2.79 -19.26
N ALA A 45 8.68 -3.33 -20.11
CA ALA A 45 10.01 -3.80 -19.70
C ALA A 45 10.91 -2.68 -19.12
N LEU A 46 10.71 -1.43 -19.54
CA LEU A 46 11.46 -0.27 -19.04
C LEU A 46 10.88 0.32 -17.75
N ILE A 47 9.56 0.25 -17.57
CA ILE A 47 8.86 0.94 -16.46
C ILE A 47 8.76 0.05 -15.22
N VAL A 48 8.46 -1.24 -15.38
CA VAL A 48 8.16 -2.16 -14.27
C VAL A 48 9.28 -2.23 -13.22
N PRO A 49 10.58 -2.39 -13.55
CA PRO A 49 11.62 -2.47 -12.53
C PRO A 49 11.70 -1.22 -11.66
N ASN A 50 11.59 -0.03 -12.24
CA ASN A 50 11.64 1.24 -11.51
C ASN A 50 10.49 1.41 -10.51
N VAL A 51 9.30 0.90 -10.84
CA VAL A 51 8.12 0.98 -9.95
C VAL A 51 8.29 0.06 -8.74
N ILE A 52 8.86 -1.13 -8.94
CA ILE A 52 9.09 -2.10 -7.86
C ILE A 52 10.12 -1.55 -6.87
N GLU A 53 11.25 -1.01 -7.35
CA GLU A 53 12.28 -0.42 -6.48
C GLU A 53 11.72 0.72 -5.62
N ARG A 54 10.95 1.63 -6.22
CA ARG A 54 10.30 2.73 -5.48
C ARG A 54 9.31 2.25 -4.43
N ALA A 55 8.60 1.15 -4.69
CA ALA A 55 7.69 0.55 -3.72
C ALA A 55 8.45 -0.02 -2.52
N ASP A 56 9.61 -0.64 -2.74
CA ASP A 56 10.46 -1.17 -1.67
C ASP A 56 11.08 -0.03 -0.85
N ASP A 57 11.56 1.06 -1.46
CA ASP A 57 12.04 2.26 -0.76
C ASP A 57 10.95 2.90 0.12
N ALA A 58 9.73 2.94 -0.38
CA ALA A 58 8.58 3.45 0.39
C ALA A 58 8.30 2.58 1.63
N ARG A 59 8.41 1.25 1.52
CA ARG A 59 8.27 0.32 2.65
C ARG A 59 9.36 0.54 3.70
N VAL A 60 10.61 0.67 3.27
CA VAL A 60 11.74 0.97 4.19
C VAL A 60 11.51 2.28 4.93
N THR A 61 11.06 3.32 4.22
CA THR A 61 10.73 4.62 4.83
C THR A 61 9.59 4.52 5.84
N ALA A 62 8.54 3.75 5.53
CA ALA A 62 7.43 3.51 6.44
C ALA A 62 7.91 2.77 7.71
N ALA A 63 8.73 1.70 7.54
CA ALA A 63 9.29 0.97 8.68
C ALA A 63 10.12 1.87 9.60
N ARG A 64 10.97 2.75 9.05
CA ARG A 64 11.73 3.74 9.84
C ARG A 64 10.82 4.69 10.61
N THR A 65 9.75 5.14 9.98
CA THR A 65 8.77 6.03 10.63
C THR A 65 8.09 5.32 11.81
N ASP A 66 7.68 4.08 11.64
CA ASP A 66 7.06 3.29 12.70
C ASP A 66 8.02 3.01 13.85
N ILE A 67 9.28 2.66 13.56
CA ILE A 67 10.34 2.46 14.57
C ILE A 67 10.53 3.75 15.36
N ASN A 68 10.62 4.90 14.71
CA ASN A 68 10.74 6.18 15.39
C ASN A 68 9.56 6.49 16.32
N ASN A 69 8.32 6.19 15.86
CA ASN A 69 7.13 6.37 16.67
C ASN A 69 7.12 5.43 17.90
N LEU A 70 7.52 4.18 17.72
CA LEU A 70 7.66 3.21 18.81
C LEU A 70 8.75 3.65 19.81
N MET A 71 9.88 4.15 19.33
CA MET A 71 10.94 4.68 20.18
C MET A 71 10.49 5.90 21.00
N GLN A 72 9.67 6.79 20.40
CA GLN A 72 9.07 7.91 21.15
C GLN A 72 8.11 7.39 22.24
N ALA A 73 7.26 6.44 21.96
CA ALA A 73 6.36 5.83 22.91
C ALA A 73 7.14 5.15 24.06
N LEU A 74 8.23 4.43 23.74
CA LEU A 74 9.13 3.83 24.74
C LEU A 74 9.79 4.90 25.64
N LYS A 75 10.22 6.01 25.08
CA LYS A 75 10.77 7.14 25.87
C LYS A 75 9.72 7.74 26.82
N LEU A 76 8.48 7.88 26.38
CA LEU A 76 7.38 8.32 27.24
C LEU A 76 7.07 7.30 28.35
N TYR A 77 7.07 6.00 28.03
CA TYR A 77 6.95 4.94 29.03
C TYR A 77 8.04 5.07 30.10
N ARG A 78 9.31 5.27 29.67
CA ARG A 78 10.44 5.47 30.58
C ARG A 78 10.29 6.70 31.47
N LEU A 79 9.81 7.82 30.93
CA LEU A 79 9.55 9.04 31.70
C LEU A 79 8.54 8.79 32.84
N ASP A 80 7.46 8.09 32.55
CA ASP A 80 6.41 7.83 33.53
C ASP A 80 6.82 6.75 34.56
N ASN A 81 7.52 5.70 34.12
CA ASN A 81 7.81 4.51 34.94
C ASN A 81 9.29 4.37 35.36
N GLN A 82 10.14 5.38 35.04
CA GLN A 82 11.56 5.46 35.37
C GLN A 82 12.45 4.36 34.78
N ARG A 83 11.92 3.63 33.78
CA ARG A 83 12.61 2.55 33.08
C ARG A 83 11.90 2.19 31.78
N TYR A 84 12.59 1.49 30.90
CA TYR A 84 11.98 0.85 29.74
C TYR A 84 11.28 -0.46 30.11
N PRO A 85 10.34 -0.96 29.33
CA PRO A 85 9.83 -2.32 29.44
C PRO A 85 10.98 -3.35 29.38
N THR A 86 10.85 -4.48 30.05
CA THR A 86 11.80 -5.58 29.87
C THR A 86 11.60 -6.25 28.50
N SER A 87 12.60 -7.00 28.01
CA SER A 87 12.44 -7.77 26.76
C SER A 87 11.25 -8.72 26.81
N GLU A 88 10.93 -9.31 27.97
CA GLU A 88 9.78 -10.18 28.17
C GLU A 88 8.45 -9.40 28.11
N GLN A 89 8.40 -8.17 28.63
CA GLN A 89 7.24 -7.30 28.53
C GLN A 89 7.03 -6.81 27.10
N GLY A 90 8.11 -6.63 26.35
CA GLY A 90 8.10 -6.30 24.93
C GLY A 90 7.39 -5.00 24.61
N LEU A 91 7.11 -4.78 23.32
CA LEU A 91 6.31 -3.63 22.85
C LEU A 91 4.86 -3.71 23.33
N GLN A 92 4.36 -4.89 23.74
CA GLN A 92 3.01 -5.03 24.28
C GLN A 92 2.79 -4.17 25.52
N ALA A 93 3.85 -3.86 26.28
CA ALA A 93 3.81 -2.95 27.42
C ALA A 93 3.39 -1.51 27.05
N LEU A 94 3.48 -1.11 25.79
CA LEU A 94 3.00 0.18 25.30
C LEU A 94 1.48 0.21 25.11
N LEU A 95 0.87 -0.94 24.82
CA LEU A 95 -0.55 -1.08 24.54
C LEU A 95 -1.36 -1.50 25.77
N THR A 96 -0.82 -2.43 26.57
CA THR A 96 -1.48 -2.98 27.75
C THR A 96 -0.55 -2.93 28.95
N ARG A 97 -1.12 -2.67 30.14
CA ARG A 97 -0.34 -2.63 31.38
C ARG A 97 0.31 -3.99 31.65
N PRO A 98 1.64 -4.05 31.81
CA PRO A 98 2.30 -5.30 32.13
C PRO A 98 1.83 -5.87 33.46
N THR A 99 1.50 -7.17 33.48
CA THR A 99 1.10 -7.92 34.67
C THR A 99 2.24 -8.76 35.25
N ALA A 100 3.28 -9.02 34.45
CA ALA A 100 4.47 -9.76 34.83
C ALA A 100 5.71 -8.85 34.86
N GLY A 101 6.71 -9.24 35.63
CA GLY A 101 7.95 -8.48 35.78
C GLY A 101 7.79 -7.26 36.69
N PRO A 102 8.70 -6.29 36.56
CA PRO A 102 8.69 -5.11 37.41
C PRO A 102 7.43 -4.26 37.17
N ALA A 103 6.73 -3.85 38.24
CA ALA A 103 5.48 -3.09 38.16
C ALA A 103 5.64 -1.74 37.47
N ALA A 104 4.69 -1.30 36.67
CA ALA A 104 4.61 0.02 36.06
C ALA A 104 3.51 0.85 36.73
N PRO A 105 3.82 1.53 37.87
CA PRO A 105 2.79 2.20 38.67
C PRO A 105 2.09 3.33 37.93
N ASN A 106 2.82 4.10 37.13
CA ASN A 106 2.32 5.25 36.39
C ASN A 106 1.97 4.90 34.92
N TRP A 107 1.70 3.63 34.66
CA TRP A 107 1.37 3.19 33.33
C TRP A 107 0.08 3.81 32.79
N LYS A 108 0.13 4.19 31.53
CA LYS A 108 -1.02 4.58 30.69
C LYS A 108 -0.82 4.00 29.28
N PRO A 109 -1.85 3.88 28.44
CA PRO A 109 -1.63 3.46 27.06
C PRO A 109 -0.79 4.51 26.30
N TYR A 110 0.30 4.06 25.67
CA TYR A 110 1.23 4.91 24.93
C TYR A 110 1.00 4.84 23.43
N VAL A 111 0.32 3.78 22.96
CA VAL A 111 -0.11 3.57 21.59
C VAL A 111 -1.52 3.00 21.56
N GLU A 112 -2.28 3.31 20.52
CA GLU A 112 -3.63 2.74 20.34
C GLU A 112 -3.57 1.30 19.81
N LYS A 113 -2.56 1.01 19.00
CA LYS A 113 -2.27 -0.33 18.47
C LYS A 113 -0.79 -0.47 18.19
N LEU A 114 -0.29 -1.70 18.21
CA LEU A 114 1.05 -2.02 17.72
C LEU A 114 0.96 -2.26 16.21
N PRO A 115 1.73 -1.54 15.41
CA PRO A 115 1.81 -1.80 13.98
C PRO A 115 2.61 -3.08 13.70
N ASN A 116 2.31 -3.73 12.59
CA ASN A 116 3.26 -4.60 11.93
C ASN A 116 4.10 -3.76 10.96
N ASP A 117 5.25 -4.29 10.60
CA ASP A 117 6.07 -3.69 9.58
C ASP A 117 5.39 -3.74 8.19
N PRO A 118 5.88 -3.02 7.17
CA PRO A 118 5.27 -2.99 5.84
C PRO A 118 5.28 -4.32 5.08
N TRP A 119 5.92 -5.34 5.60
CA TRP A 119 5.92 -6.71 5.08
C TRP A 119 5.01 -7.66 5.88
N GLY A 120 4.41 -7.15 6.98
CA GLY A 120 3.43 -7.89 7.79
C GLY A 120 4.00 -8.56 9.02
N HIS A 121 5.29 -8.37 9.34
CA HIS A 121 5.94 -8.96 10.51
C HIS A 121 5.83 -8.03 11.74
N PRO A 122 5.82 -8.56 12.96
CA PRO A 122 5.88 -7.75 14.18
C PRO A 122 7.29 -7.16 14.34
N TYR A 123 7.35 -5.89 14.79
CA TYR A 123 8.61 -5.28 15.19
C TYR A 123 9.23 -6.01 16.37
N GLN A 124 10.55 -6.17 16.37
CA GLN A 124 11.31 -6.76 17.44
C GLN A 124 11.75 -5.68 18.43
N TYR A 125 11.85 -6.06 19.71
CA TYR A 125 12.28 -5.19 20.80
C TYR A 125 13.31 -5.89 21.64
N LEU A 126 14.42 -5.20 21.92
CA LEU A 126 15.49 -5.69 22.75
C LEU A 126 15.79 -4.70 23.90
N ASN A 127 15.84 -5.21 25.13
CA ASN A 127 16.28 -4.49 26.31
C ASN A 127 17.06 -5.45 27.23
N PRO A 128 18.39 -5.31 27.37
CA PRO A 128 19.23 -4.28 26.75
C PRO A 128 19.32 -4.43 25.23
N GLY A 129 19.51 -3.30 24.53
CA GLY A 129 19.76 -3.28 23.10
C GLY A 129 21.18 -3.74 22.75
N ILE A 130 21.40 -4.11 21.49
CA ILE A 130 22.72 -4.48 20.94
C ILE A 130 23.45 -3.24 20.41
N LYS A 131 22.71 -2.27 19.87
CA LYS A 131 23.23 -1.05 19.25
C LYS A 131 23.01 0.18 20.11
N GLY A 132 22.00 0.19 20.96
CA GLY A 132 21.65 1.25 21.87
C GLY A 132 21.26 0.75 23.27
N GLU A 133 20.72 1.65 24.11
CA GLU A 133 20.19 1.27 25.43
C GLU A 133 19.03 0.27 25.28
N ILE A 134 18.20 0.50 24.27
CA ILE A 134 17.17 -0.38 23.76
C ILE A 134 17.19 -0.35 22.24
N ASP A 135 16.76 -1.45 21.60
CA ASP A 135 16.63 -1.51 20.15
C ASP A 135 15.21 -1.90 19.76
N VAL A 136 14.69 -1.24 18.72
CA VAL A 136 13.48 -1.63 17.98
C VAL A 136 13.89 -1.83 16.53
N LEU A 137 13.48 -2.97 15.93
CA LEU A 137 13.89 -3.30 14.57
C LEU A 137 12.82 -4.10 13.81
N SER A 138 12.88 -4.01 12.49
CA SER A 138 12.24 -4.92 11.55
C SER A 138 13.31 -5.74 10.85
N PHE A 139 13.03 -7.01 10.59
CA PHE A 139 13.91 -7.91 9.82
C PHE A 139 13.71 -7.78 8.30
N GLY A 140 13.10 -6.68 7.83
CA GLY A 140 12.93 -6.45 6.41
C GLY A 140 11.96 -7.42 5.72
N ALA A 141 12.12 -7.57 4.40
CA ALA A 141 11.15 -8.30 3.59
C ALA A 141 11.14 -9.82 3.79
N ASP A 142 12.27 -10.41 4.19
CA ASP A 142 12.37 -11.85 4.41
C ASP A 142 12.08 -12.30 5.87
N GLY A 143 11.94 -11.33 6.79
CA GLY A 143 11.68 -11.60 8.20
C GLY A 143 12.82 -12.32 8.92
N GLN A 144 14.07 -12.26 8.40
CA GLN A 144 15.24 -12.90 8.96
C GLN A 144 16.31 -11.86 9.32
N SER A 145 17.07 -12.14 10.38
CA SER A 145 18.15 -11.25 10.81
C SER A 145 19.27 -11.16 9.78
N GLY A 146 19.69 -9.95 9.44
CA GLY A 146 20.74 -9.65 8.46
C GLY A 146 20.19 -9.22 7.11
N GLY A 147 20.76 -9.76 6.02
CA GLY A 147 20.33 -9.46 4.64
C GLY A 147 20.88 -8.16 4.09
N GLU A 148 20.54 -7.90 2.81
CA GLU A 148 20.93 -6.71 2.04
C GLU A 148 19.74 -6.13 1.27
N GLY A 149 19.80 -4.83 0.94
CA GLY A 149 18.75 -4.14 0.20
C GLY A 149 17.43 -4.16 0.94
N LYS A 150 16.35 -4.67 0.31
CA LYS A 150 15.01 -4.79 0.92
C LYS A 150 14.91 -5.83 2.03
N ASN A 151 15.87 -6.76 2.11
CA ASN A 151 15.96 -7.77 3.15
C ASN A 151 16.84 -7.33 4.33
N ALA A 152 17.47 -6.14 4.25
CA ALA A 152 18.28 -5.64 5.33
C ALA A 152 17.45 -5.30 6.57
N ASP A 153 18.02 -5.58 7.75
CA ASP A 153 17.44 -5.15 9.02
C ASP A 153 17.33 -3.62 9.08
N ILE A 154 16.19 -3.13 9.54
CA ILE A 154 15.92 -1.70 9.74
C ILE A 154 15.76 -1.51 11.24
N GLY A 155 16.63 -0.70 11.84
CA GLY A 155 16.65 -0.55 13.29
C GLY A 155 16.67 0.90 13.77
N SER A 156 16.44 1.07 15.07
CA SER A 156 16.42 2.35 15.77
C SER A 156 17.75 3.10 15.80
N TRP A 157 18.81 2.49 15.32
CA TRP A 157 20.18 3.05 15.25
C TRP A 157 20.53 3.69 13.89
N GLN A 158 19.58 3.74 12.94
CA GLN A 158 19.78 4.28 11.58
C GLN A 158 19.28 5.71 11.46
#